data_47df9fb5a32055e201a332e731698904
#
_entry.id   47df9fb5a32055e201a332e731698904
#
_cell.length_a   1.000
_cell.length_b   1.000
_cell.length_c   1.000
_cell.angle_alpha   90.00
_cell.angle_beta   90.00
_cell.angle_gamma   90.00
#
_symmetry.space_group_name_H-M   'P 1'
#
loop_
_entity.id
_entity.type
_entity.pdbx_description
1 polymer ?
#
loop_
_entity_poly.entity_id
_entity_poly.type
_entity_poly.pdbx_seq_one_letter_code
_entity_poly.pdbx_strand_id
1 'polypeptide(L)'
;MTKKYGLIGYPLEHSFSPDYFNTKFKNERIDADYKTYPLNNIKEFAALISKVDFSGLNVTIPYKEAILPYLDEVDIVAKTIGAVNTIAFKNGKTKGYNTDCYGFENSL
;
A
#
# COMPACT_ATOMS: atom_id res chain seq x y z
N MET A 1 10.59 11.19 13.18
CA MET A 1 9.68 11.56 12.08
C MET A 1 8.55 10.55 11.97
N THR A 2 7.36 11.05 11.77
CA THR A 2 6.18 10.18 11.64
C THR A 2 6.25 9.37 10.34
N LYS A 3 6.15 8.06 10.45
CA LYS A 3 6.07 7.19 9.28
C LYS A 3 4.68 7.31 8.67
N LYS A 4 4.62 7.35 7.34
CA LYS A 4 3.36 7.52 6.62
C LYS A 4 3.00 6.27 5.84
N TYR A 5 1.80 5.79 6.11
CA TYR A 5 1.22 4.64 5.43
C TYR A 5 -0.12 5.04 4.82
N GLY A 6 -0.61 4.26 3.91
CA GLY A 6 -1.90 4.57 3.33
C GLY A 6 -2.50 3.46 2.50
N LEU A 7 -3.71 3.72 2.02
CA LEU A 7 -4.46 2.85 1.15
C LEU A 7 -4.79 3.60 -0.13
N ILE A 8 -4.43 3.05 -1.27
CA ILE A 8 -4.82 3.59 -2.58
C ILE A 8 -5.84 2.68 -3.23
N GLY A 9 -6.80 3.29 -3.90
CA GLY A 9 -7.89 2.60 -4.58
C GLY A 9 -8.96 3.60 -4.97
N TYR A 10 -10.11 3.09 -5.43
CA TYR A 10 -11.23 3.96 -5.78
C TYR A 10 -12.48 3.12 -6.04
N PRO A 11 -13.62 3.44 -5.43
CA PRO A 11 -13.76 4.41 -4.33
C PRO A 11 -13.33 3.83 -2.98
N LEU A 12 -13.05 4.67 -2.00
CA LEU A 12 -12.60 4.25 -0.67
C LEU A 12 -13.59 4.68 0.43
N GLU A 13 -14.86 4.85 0.08
CA GLU A 13 -15.86 5.42 0.97
C GLU A 13 -16.14 4.57 2.22
N HIS A 14 -15.98 3.27 2.10
CA HIS A 14 -16.29 2.35 3.20
C HIS A 14 -15.06 1.72 3.83
N SER A 15 -13.90 2.33 3.62
CA SER A 15 -12.68 1.81 4.20
C SER A 15 -12.60 2.15 5.68
N PHE A 16 -12.43 1.13 6.52
CA PHE A 16 -12.21 1.30 7.95
C PHE A 16 -10.75 1.08 8.35
N SER A 17 -9.88 0.75 7.40
CA SER A 17 -8.47 0.49 7.67
C SER A 17 -7.74 1.63 8.37
N PRO A 18 -7.98 2.92 8.01
CA PRO A 18 -7.30 4.02 8.68
C PRO A 18 -7.56 4.05 10.18
N ASP A 19 -8.82 3.87 10.59
CA ASP A 19 -9.17 3.89 12.01
C ASP A 19 -8.50 2.75 12.76
N TYR A 20 -8.51 1.56 12.18
CA TYR A 20 -7.89 0.38 12.77
C TYR A 20 -6.38 0.60 12.96
N PHE A 21 -5.68 0.99 11.90
CA PHE A 21 -4.22 1.15 11.98
C PHE A 21 -3.82 2.31 12.85
N ASN A 22 -4.53 3.43 12.81
CA ASN A 22 -4.19 4.58 13.62
C ASN A 22 -4.41 4.29 15.11
N THR A 23 -5.47 3.57 15.45
CA THR A 23 -5.71 3.14 16.82
C THR A 23 -4.61 2.20 17.29
N LYS A 24 -4.22 1.25 16.45
CA LYS A 24 -3.15 0.32 16.78
C LYS A 24 -1.82 1.03 16.98
N PHE A 25 -1.48 1.98 16.10
CA PHE A 25 -0.25 2.76 16.23
C PHE A 25 -0.23 3.53 17.54
N LYS A 26 -1.34 4.15 17.88
CA LYS A 26 -1.46 4.91 19.13
C LYS A 26 -1.30 4.01 20.35
N ASN A 27 -1.96 2.86 20.35
CA ASN A 27 -1.92 1.91 21.48
C ASN A 27 -0.51 1.31 21.67
N GLU A 28 0.20 1.08 20.57
CA GLU A 28 1.55 0.52 20.61
C GLU A 28 2.63 1.60 20.67
N ARG A 29 2.23 2.87 20.74
CA ARG A 29 3.14 4.02 20.76
C ARG A 29 4.07 4.08 19.54
N ILE A 30 3.54 3.68 18.38
CA ILE A 30 4.27 3.77 17.12
C ILE A 30 3.99 5.13 16.49
N ASP A 31 5.04 5.87 16.15
CA ASP A 31 4.92 7.16 15.47
C ASP A 31 4.66 6.95 13.99
N ALA A 32 3.41 6.70 13.66
CA ALA A 32 2.98 6.42 12.29
C ALA A 32 1.55 6.90 12.09
N ASP A 33 1.21 7.15 10.82
CA ASP A 33 -0.09 7.65 10.41
C ASP A 33 -0.56 6.87 9.18
N TYR A 34 -1.85 6.54 9.13
CA TYR A 34 -2.44 5.80 8.03
C TYR A 34 -3.62 6.58 7.47
N LYS A 35 -3.59 6.86 6.18
CA LYS A 35 -4.65 7.62 5.50
C LYS A 35 -5.10 6.92 4.23
N THR A 36 -6.29 7.27 3.75
CA THR A 36 -6.77 6.81 2.45
C THR A 36 -6.41 7.84 1.39
N TYR A 37 -6.06 7.33 0.21
CA TYR A 37 -5.73 8.16 -0.95
C TYR A 37 -6.51 7.64 -2.15
N PRO A 38 -7.76 8.13 -2.33
CA PRO A 38 -8.55 7.72 -3.49
C PRO A 38 -7.95 8.32 -4.75
N LEU A 39 -7.64 7.46 -5.72
CA LEU A 39 -7.07 7.88 -6.99
C LEU A 39 -8.09 7.61 -8.10
N ASN A 40 -8.50 8.65 -8.81
CA ASN A 40 -9.40 8.51 -9.95
C ASN A 40 -8.74 7.80 -11.13
N ASN A 41 -7.41 7.84 -11.19
CA ASN A 41 -6.63 7.27 -12.27
C ASN A 41 -5.31 6.79 -11.71
N ILE A 42 -4.84 5.62 -12.16
CA ILE A 42 -3.57 5.06 -11.68
C ILE A 42 -2.38 5.99 -11.98
N LYS A 43 -2.47 6.82 -13.00
CA LYS A 43 -1.42 7.77 -13.33
C LYS A 43 -1.16 8.79 -12.22
N GLU A 44 -2.12 9.00 -11.33
CA GLU A 44 -1.96 9.89 -10.18
C GLU A 44 -1.01 9.33 -9.13
N PHE A 45 -0.71 8.04 -9.20
CA PHE A 45 0.20 7.39 -8.25
C PHE A 45 1.58 8.03 -8.24
N ALA A 46 2.15 8.29 -9.40
CA ALA A 46 3.49 8.88 -9.49
C ALA A 46 3.52 10.26 -8.84
N ALA A 47 2.48 11.07 -9.06
CA ALA A 47 2.38 12.39 -8.44
C ALA A 47 2.24 12.29 -6.93
N LEU A 48 1.47 11.32 -6.46
CA LEU A 48 1.25 11.11 -5.03
C LEU A 48 2.55 10.75 -4.30
N ILE A 49 3.31 9.78 -4.83
CA ILE A 49 4.54 9.35 -4.16
C ILE A 49 5.66 10.39 -4.26
N SER A 50 5.56 11.34 -5.18
CA SER A 50 6.51 12.44 -5.25
C SER A 50 6.22 13.54 -4.21
N LYS A 51 4.98 13.61 -3.72
CA LYS A 51 4.56 14.60 -2.73
C LYS A 51 4.64 14.10 -1.30
N VAL A 52 4.47 12.82 -1.10
CA VAL A 52 4.41 12.22 0.24
C VAL A 52 5.49 11.16 0.35
N ASP A 53 6.27 11.25 1.42
CA ASP A 53 7.34 10.28 1.70
C ASP A 53 6.76 9.10 2.48
N PHE A 54 6.21 8.15 1.74
CA PHE A 54 5.58 6.97 2.33
C PHE A 54 6.60 5.96 2.83
N SER A 55 6.23 5.28 3.92
CA SER A 55 6.95 4.07 4.37
C SER A 55 6.32 2.82 3.80
N GLY A 56 5.03 2.87 3.49
CA GLY A 56 4.34 1.77 2.85
C GLY A 56 2.94 2.16 2.41
N LEU A 57 2.40 1.42 1.45
CA LEU A 57 1.04 1.60 0.96
C LEU A 57 0.38 0.25 0.77
N ASN A 58 -0.92 0.19 1.04
CA ASN A 58 -1.76 -0.91 0.59
C ASN A 58 -2.46 -0.50 -0.70
N VAL A 59 -2.76 -1.47 -1.55
CA VAL A 59 -3.42 -1.24 -2.83
C VAL A 59 -4.69 -2.09 -2.87
N THR A 60 -5.81 -1.46 -3.19
CA THR A 60 -7.06 -2.18 -3.37
C THR A 60 -7.62 -1.92 -4.76
N ILE A 61 -8.82 -2.44 -5.05
CA ILE A 61 -9.45 -2.29 -6.35
C ILE A 61 -9.60 -0.81 -6.72
N PRO A 62 -9.43 -0.46 -7.99
CA PRO A 62 -9.20 -1.34 -9.14
C PRO A 62 -7.71 -1.43 -9.54
N TYR A 63 -6.79 -1.10 -8.65
CA TYR A 63 -5.39 -0.86 -9.02
C TYR A 63 -4.40 -1.98 -8.71
N LYS A 64 -4.85 -3.10 -8.17
CA LYS A 64 -3.93 -4.20 -7.80
C LYS A 64 -3.10 -4.72 -8.97
N GLU A 65 -3.66 -4.72 -10.17
CA GLU A 65 -2.95 -5.12 -11.38
C GLU A 65 -2.32 -3.92 -12.10
N ALA A 66 -3.07 -2.83 -12.17
CA ALA A 66 -2.64 -1.63 -12.90
C ALA A 66 -1.40 -0.97 -12.30
N ILE A 67 -1.12 -1.21 -11.02
CA ILE A 67 0.02 -0.61 -10.33
C ILE A 67 1.36 -1.24 -10.76
N LEU A 68 1.35 -2.47 -11.28
CA LEU A 68 2.58 -3.21 -11.59
C LEU A 68 3.60 -2.42 -12.39
N PRO A 69 3.23 -1.78 -13.54
CA PRO A 69 4.23 -1.07 -14.33
C PRO A 69 4.78 0.21 -13.67
N TYR A 70 4.17 0.65 -12.57
CA TYR A 70 4.59 1.86 -11.87
C TYR A 70 5.58 1.60 -10.74
N LEU A 71 5.88 0.33 -10.48
CA LEU A 71 6.78 -0.06 -9.38
C LEU A 71 8.18 -0.34 -9.91
N ASP A 72 9.19 -0.02 -9.08
CA ASP A 72 10.58 -0.28 -9.44
C ASP A 72 10.88 -1.77 -9.44
N GLU A 73 10.32 -2.49 -8.46
CA GLU A 73 10.48 -3.94 -8.33
C GLU A 73 9.17 -4.57 -7.93
N VAL A 74 9.00 -5.84 -8.26
CA VAL A 74 7.84 -6.64 -7.84
C VAL A 74 8.36 -7.99 -7.36
N ASP A 75 7.94 -8.39 -6.15
CA ASP A 75 8.27 -9.68 -5.59
C ASP A 75 7.82 -10.80 -6.53
N ILE A 76 8.59 -11.90 -6.58
CA ILE A 76 8.32 -12.98 -7.54
C ILE A 76 6.93 -13.57 -7.35
N VAL A 77 6.43 -13.69 -6.14
CA VAL A 77 5.09 -14.22 -5.87
C VAL A 77 4.02 -13.28 -6.44
N ALA A 78 4.15 -11.98 -6.16
CA ALA A 78 3.22 -10.98 -6.68
C ALA A 78 3.26 -10.93 -8.21
N LYS A 79 4.44 -11.07 -8.80
CA LYS A 79 4.62 -11.07 -10.25
C LYS A 79 3.94 -12.29 -10.88
N THR A 80 4.07 -13.44 -10.25
CA THR A 80 3.45 -14.68 -10.72
C THR A 80 1.92 -14.60 -10.65
N ILE A 81 1.39 -14.02 -9.58
CA ILE A 81 -0.05 -13.79 -9.41
C ILE A 81 -0.55 -12.70 -10.36
N GLY A 82 0.28 -11.71 -10.64
CA GLY A 82 -0.07 -10.57 -11.48
C GLY A 82 -0.82 -9.48 -10.74
N ALA A 83 -0.68 -9.42 -9.42
CA ALA A 83 -1.36 -8.42 -8.60
C ALA A 83 -0.54 -8.06 -7.36
N VAL A 84 -0.59 -6.79 -6.98
CA VAL A 84 0.10 -6.24 -5.81
C VAL A 84 -0.93 -5.61 -4.88
N ASN A 85 -0.87 -5.95 -3.60
CA ASN A 85 -1.72 -5.32 -2.59
C ASN A 85 -0.93 -4.52 -1.55
N THR A 86 0.39 -4.60 -1.59
CA THR A 86 1.26 -3.92 -0.62
C THR A 86 2.50 -3.40 -1.33
N ILE A 87 2.87 -2.16 -1.05
CA ILE A 87 4.07 -1.53 -1.60
C ILE A 87 4.97 -1.11 -0.46
N ALA A 88 6.22 -1.56 -0.48
CA ALA A 88 7.25 -1.12 0.45
C ALA A 88 8.11 -0.05 -0.22
N PHE A 89 8.49 0.95 0.57
CA PHE A 89 9.35 2.04 0.11
C PHE A 89 10.69 1.93 0.81
N LYS A 90 11.76 1.81 0.05
CA LYS A 90 13.11 1.69 0.60
C LYS A 90 14.11 2.38 -0.31
N ASN A 91 14.89 3.29 0.26
CA ASN A 91 15.94 4.02 -0.48
C ASN A 91 15.41 4.71 -1.74
N GLY A 92 14.21 5.26 -1.66
CA GLY A 92 13.58 5.95 -2.78
C GLY A 92 12.99 5.04 -3.85
N LYS A 93 13.00 3.72 -3.60
CA LYS A 93 12.46 2.74 -4.56
C LYS A 93 11.22 2.05 -4.00
N THR A 94 10.36 1.61 -4.91
CA THR A 94 9.13 0.90 -4.57
C THR A 94 9.24 -0.57 -4.94
N LYS A 95 8.76 -1.43 -4.03
CA LYS A 95 8.67 -2.87 -4.30
C LYS A 95 7.30 -3.37 -3.92
N GLY A 96 6.66 -4.07 -4.85
CA GLY A 96 5.31 -4.59 -4.66
C GLY A 96 5.31 -6.03 -4.18
N TYR A 97 4.33 -6.32 -3.32
CA TYR A 97 4.12 -7.64 -2.74
C TYR A 97 2.66 -8.02 -2.80
N ASN A 98 2.39 -9.32 -2.76
CA ASN A 98 1.04 -9.81 -2.56
C ASN A 98 0.99 -10.55 -1.22
N THR A 99 0.53 -9.86 -0.19
CA THR A 99 0.48 -10.40 1.16
C THR A 99 -0.69 -11.34 1.39
N ASP A 100 -1.69 -11.34 0.51
CA ASP A 100 -2.82 -12.27 0.61
C ASP A 100 -2.31 -13.70 0.51
N CYS A 101 -1.37 -13.95 -0.42
CA CYS A 101 -0.77 -15.25 -0.58
C CYS A 101 0.08 -15.64 0.63
N TYR A 102 0.92 -14.73 1.10
CA TYR A 102 1.75 -14.96 2.27
C TYR A 102 0.91 -15.16 3.52
N GLY A 103 -0.14 -14.36 3.68
CA GLY A 103 -1.05 -14.49 4.81
C GLY A 103 -1.72 -15.85 4.86
N PHE A 104 -2.11 -16.36 3.71
CA PHE A 104 -2.70 -17.68 3.61
C PHE A 104 -1.71 -18.78 4.02
N GLU A 105 -0.49 -18.73 3.51
CA GLU A 105 0.55 -19.69 3.86
C GLU A 105 0.90 -19.65 5.33
N ASN A 106 0.99 -18.47 5.89
CA ASN A 106 1.36 -18.29 7.29
C ASN A 106 0.25 -18.69 8.25
N SER A 107 -0.98 -18.74 7.79
CA SER A 107 -2.11 -19.16 8.62
C SER A 107 -2.21 -20.67 8.72
N LEU A 108 -1.50 -21.39 7.91
CA LEU A 108 -1.44 -22.83 7.95
C LEU A 108 -0.36 -23.29 8.93
#